data_3146b62dc810a6810f505104dc17b2e3
#
_entry.id   3146b62dc810a6810f505104dc17b2e3
#
_cell.length_a   1.000
_cell.length_b   1.000
_cell.length_c   1.000
_cell.angle_alpha   90.00
_cell.angle_beta   90.00
_cell.angle_gamma   90.00
#
_symmetry.space_group_name_H-M   'P 1'
#
loop_
_entity.id
_entity.type
_entity.pdbx_description
1 polymer ?
#
loop_
_entity_poly.entity_id
_entity_poly.type
_entity_poly.pdbx_seq_one_letter_code
_entity_poly.pdbx_strand_id
1 'polypeptide(L)'
;MSYPSFHSYIRTLRSLLKRKQRWLLEESTFLADLCLAYGSIAGLSDRQKHTLFLAAHFKNLGALYLDDHCLHQGFDDHKQALKEMQGLFTESAQIAREAGLQEVAVVLEQYYLRAIPADYLARVFQVINAWVSCRQRKGWRSSMGDKEALVILRQRAEMGWSDPDIVFHFIEHLCRYSSRPELIEACSISGFETAPPASGSGMERLDPWQSGPWSLSAALESDSY
;
A
#
# COMPACT_ATOMS: atom_id res chain seq x y z
N MET A 1 25.81 15.07 21.00
CA MET A 1 24.92 15.23 19.85
C MET A 1 23.70 14.33 20.07
N SER A 2 22.50 14.90 20.20
CA SER A 2 21.28 14.06 20.30
C SER A 2 20.91 13.55 18.91
N TYR A 3 20.77 12.24 18.78
CA TYR A 3 20.27 11.63 17.53
C TYR A 3 18.85 12.13 17.26
N PRO A 4 18.53 12.48 15.98
CA PRO A 4 17.16 12.85 15.61
C PRO A 4 16.22 11.71 15.99
N SER A 5 15.05 12.05 16.52
CA SER A 5 14.04 11.03 16.84
C SER A 5 13.54 10.34 15.54
N PHE A 6 13.08 9.10 15.66
CA PHE A 6 12.46 8.36 14.54
C PHE A 6 11.40 9.21 13.81
N HIS A 7 10.57 9.94 14.53
CA HIS A 7 9.59 10.86 13.97
C HIS A 7 10.22 11.96 13.08
N SER A 8 11.43 12.40 13.42
CA SER A 8 12.16 13.40 12.62
C SER A 8 12.58 12.83 11.26
N TYR A 9 13.00 11.57 11.21
CA TYR A 9 13.32 10.89 9.96
C TYR A 9 12.09 10.73 9.06
N ILE A 10 11.00 10.21 9.60
CA ILE A 10 9.75 10.05 8.82
C ILE A 10 9.25 11.39 8.31
N ARG A 11 9.32 12.45 9.12
CA ARG A 11 8.96 13.80 8.68
C ARG A 11 9.81 14.28 7.51
N THR A 12 11.11 14.03 7.54
CA THR A 12 12.04 14.38 6.47
C THR A 12 11.69 13.62 5.18
N LEU A 13 11.50 12.30 5.25
CA LEU A 13 11.10 11.48 4.10
C LEU A 13 9.79 11.97 3.48
N ARG A 14 8.79 12.25 4.31
CA ARG A 14 7.51 12.80 3.87
C ARG A 14 7.67 14.16 3.17
N SER A 15 8.55 15.02 3.69
CA SER A 15 8.84 16.32 3.08
C SER A 15 9.50 16.17 1.71
N LEU A 16 10.43 15.24 1.56
CA LEU A 16 11.08 14.95 0.28
C LEU A 16 10.09 14.43 -0.77
N LEU A 17 9.28 13.45 -0.41
CA LEU A 17 8.25 12.91 -1.31
C LEU A 17 7.23 13.98 -1.71
N LYS A 18 6.77 14.82 -0.76
CA LYS A 18 5.85 15.92 -1.03
C LYS A 18 6.42 16.93 -2.04
N ARG A 19 7.72 17.24 -1.94
CA ARG A 19 8.40 18.16 -2.87
C ARG A 19 8.58 17.56 -4.26
N LYS A 20 8.78 16.23 -4.34
CA LYS A 20 8.92 15.53 -5.61
C LYS A 20 7.56 15.45 -6.30
N GLN A 21 6.57 14.82 -5.65
CA GLN A 21 5.19 14.73 -6.12
C GLN A 21 4.26 14.42 -4.94
N ARG A 22 3.19 15.17 -4.78
CA ARG A 22 2.25 15.03 -3.67
C ARG A 22 1.64 13.62 -3.59
N TRP A 23 1.27 13.04 -4.73
CA TRP A 23 0.66 11.70 -4.76
C TRP A 23 1.59 10.58 -4.25
N LEU A 24 2.92 10.74 -4.37
CA LEU A 24 3.89 9.78 -3.80
C LEU A 24 3.80 9.74 -2.27
N LEU A 25 3.67 10.92 -1.64
CA LEU A 25 3.48 11.02 -0.20
C LEU A 25 2.14 10.41 0.22
N GLU A 26 1.05 10.75 -0.48
CA GLU A 26 -0.30 10.27 -0.20
C GLU A 26 -0.36 8.74 -0.29
N GLU A 27 0.20 8.15 -1.35
CA GLU A 27 0.29 6.71 -1.51
C GLU A 27 1.10 6.05 -0.39
N SER A 28 2.28 6.60 -0.06
CA SER A 28 3.13 6.05 1.00
C SER A 28 2.47 6.10 2.37
N THR A 29 1.75 7.19 2.67
CA THR A 29 1.05 7.34 3.94
C THR A 29 -0.12 6.36 4.04
N PHE A 30 -0.96 6.31 3.02
CA PHE A 30 -2.10 5.40 2.98
C PHE A 30 -1.67 3.92 3.06
N LEU A 31 -0.59 3.58 2.35
CA LEU A 31 -0.01 2.24 2.42
C LEU A 31 0.51 1.91 3.83
N ALA A 32 1.18 2.86 4.50
CA ALA A 32 1.71 2.66 5.84
C ALA A 32 0.59 2.42 6.86
N ASP A 33 -0.48 3.20 6.81
CA ASP A 33 -1.63 3.06 7.69
C ASP A 33 -2.32 1.70 7.49
N LEU A 34 -2.49 1.28 6.24
CA LEU A 34 -3.11 0.00 5.91
C LEU A 34 -2.22 -1.19 6.29
N CYS A 35 -0.89 -1.07 6.17
CA CYS A 35 0.05 -2.07 6.64
C CYS A 35 -0.04 -2.28 8.16
N LEU A 36 -0.17 -1.20 8.94
CA LEU A 36 -0.34 -1.30 10.39
C LEU A 36 -1.69 -1.94 10.77
N ALA A 37 -2.78 -1.49 10.13
CA ALA A 37 -4.12 -2.01 10.38
C ALA A 37 -4.21 -3.50 10.05
N TYR A 38 -3.82 -3.89 8.85
CA TYR A 38 -3.83 -5.29 8.43
C TYR A 38 -2.85 -6.14 9.25
N GLY A 39 -1.66 -5.64 9.53
CA GLY A 39 -0.65 -6.35 10.32
C GLY A 39 -1.14 -6.69 11.73
N SER A 40 -1.95 -5.81 12.35
CA SER A 40 -2.55 -6.06 13.65
C SER A 40 -3.57 -7.22 13.60
N ILE A 41 -4.34 -7.32 12.52
CA ILE A 41 -5.36 -8.37 12.33
C ILE A 41 -4.72 -9.69 11.90
N ALA A 42 -3.67 -9.63 11.06
CA ALA A 42 -2.89 -10.81 10.67
C ALA A 42 -1.99 -11.34 11.78
N GLY A 43 -2.01 -10.76 12.98
CA GLY A 43 -1.23 -11.21 14.12
C GLY A 43 0.28 -10.97 13.98
N LEU A 44 0.68 -10.00 13.16
CA LEU A 44 2.09 -9.65 13.01
C LEU A 44 2.66 -9.04 14.29
N SER A 45 3.90 -9.40 14.62
CA SER A 45 4.64 -8.79 15.73
C SER A 45 4.87 -7.28 15.48
N ASP A 46 5.13 -6.52 16.55
CA ASP A 46 5.40 -5.08 16.44
C ASP A 46 6.61 -4.79 15.54
N ARG A 47 7.63 -5.64 15.56
CA ARG A 47 8.79 -5.54 14.66
C ARG A 47 8.37 -5.70 13.20
N GLN A 48 7.54 -6.68 12.87
CA GLN A 48 7.06 -6.92 11.52
C GLN A 48 6.16 -5.78 11.02
N LYS A 49 5.25 -5.29 11.87
CA LYS A 49 4.43 -4.11 11.57
C LYS A 49 5.30 -2.87 11.31
N HIS A 50 6.34 -2.67 12.13
CA HIS A 50 7.28 -1.58 11.96
C HIS A 50 8.07 -1.69 10.64
N THR A 51 8.50 -2.90 10.25
CA THR A 51 9.17 -3.14 8.96
C THR A 51 8.26 -2.79 7.80
N LEU A 52 6.98 -3.21 7.82
CA LEU A 52 6.01 -2.86 6.78
C LEU A 52 5.72 -1.36 6.72
N PHE A 53 5.58 -0.72 7.88
CA PHE A 53 5.40 0.74 7.98
C PHE A 53 6.57 1.50 7.35
N LEU A 54 7.80 1.11 7.66
CA LEU A 54 8.98 1.70 7.05
C LEU A 54 9.04 1.43 5.55
N ALA A 55 8.77 0.19 5.12
CA ALA A 55 8.76 -0.16 3.71
C ALA A 55 7.78 0.74 2.92
N ALA A 56 6.61 1.04 3.48
CA ALA A 56 5.65 1.94 2.86
C ALA A 56 6.18 3.37 2.69
N HIS A 57 6.94 3.89 3.65
CA HIS A 57 7.55 5.21 3.54
C HIS A 57 8.78 5.26 2.62
N PHE A 58 9.51 4.15 2.51
CA PHE A 58 10.71 4.06 1.68
C PHE A 58 10.41 3.70 0.21
N LYS A 59 9.28 3.02 -0.08
CA LYS A 59 9.01 2.45 -1.41
C LYS A 59 9.05 3.46 -2.57
N ASN A 60 8.76 4.72 -2.30
CA ASN A 60 8.70 5.77 -3.31
C ASN A 60 9.94 6.68 -3.30
N LEU A 61 10.95 6.42 -2.45
CA LEU A 61 12.14 7.28 -2.37
C LEU A 61 13.00 7.23 -3.63
N GLY A 62 13.03 6.13 -4.33
CA GLY A 62 13.71 6.03 -5.63
C GLY A 62 13.18 7.02 -6.68
N ALA A 63 11.95 7.53 -6.49
CA ALA A 63 11.42 8.58 -7.36
C ALA A 63 12.24 9.89 -7.31
N LEU A 64 13.03 10.11 -6.26
CA LEU A 64 13.91 11.26 -6.16
C LEU A 64 15.00 11.26 -7.24
N TYR A 65 15.34 10.10 -7.79
CA TYR A 65 16.34 9.89 -8.84
C TYR A 65 15.74 9.82 -10.24
N LEU A 66 14.39 9.78 -10.35
CA LEU A 66 13.71 9.79 -11.65
C LEU A 66 13.44 11.21 -12.11
N ASP A 67 13.47 11.40 -13.44
CA ASP A 67 12.97 12.63 -14.04
C ASP A 67 11.47 12.82 -13.76
N ASP A 68 11.05 14.06 -13.55
CA ASP A 68 9.63 14.38 -13.32
C ASP A 68 8.76 13.96 -14.49
N HIS A 69 9.30 13.98 -15.70
CA HIS A 69 8.62 13.48 -16.89
C HIS A 69 8.17 12.03 -16.74
N CYS A 70 9.02 11.14 -16.20
CA CYS A 70 8.68 9.73 -15.97
C CYS A 70 7.52 9.54 -14.97
N LEU A 71 7.29 10.52 -14.10
CA LEU A 71 6.23 10.48 -13.09
C LEU A 71 4.88 11.02 -13.60
N HIS A 72 4.85 11.64 -14.77
CA HIS A 72 3.66 12.28 -15.34
C HIS A 72 3.19 11.68 -16.65
N GLN A 73 4.08 11.00 -17.38
CA GLN A 73 3.71 10.43 -18.68
C GLN A 73 2.80 9.21 -18.53
N GLY A 74 1.87 9.07 -19.45
CA GLY A 74 1.18 7.81 -19.68
C GLY A 74 2.13 6.78 -20.29
N PHE A 75 1.91 5.52 -19.98
CA PHE A 75 2.62 4.42 -20.60
C PHE A 75 1.68 3.67 -21.53
N ASP A 76 2.13 3.39 -22.76
CA ASP A 76 1.32 2.69 -23.76
C ASP A 76 1.07 1.23 -23.37
N ASP A 77 2.02 0.63 -22.65
CA ASP A 77 1.88 -0.70 -22.10
C ASP A 77 2.52 -0.86 -20.71
N HIS A 78 2.15 -1.94 -20.06
CA HIS A 78 2.65 -2.25 -18.72
C HIS A 78 4.12 -2.69 -18.70
N LYS A 79 4.66 -3.24 -19.79
CA LYS A 79 6.08 -3.65 -19.86
C LYS A 79 6.97 -2.42 -19.94
N GLN A 80 6.56 -1.42 -20.72
CA GLN A 80 7.23 -0.13 -20.78
C GLN A 80 7.22 0.53 -19.41
N ALA A 81 6.04 0.61 -18.75
CA ALA A 81 5.91 1.16 -17.42
C ALA A 81 6.86 0.51 -16.41
N LEU A 82 6.94 -0.84 -16.39
CA LEU A 82 7.84 -1.56 -15.50
C LEU A 82 9.31 -1.24 -15.79
N LYS A 83 9.70 -1.18 -17.05
CA LYS A 83 11.08 -0.89 -17.44
C LYS A 83 11.50 0.52 -17.00
N GLU A 84 10.68 1.51 -17.26
CA GLU A 84 10.97 2.90 -16.91
C GLU A 84 10.91 3.17 -15.41
N MET A 85 10.01 2.46 -14.70
CA MET A 85 9.88 2.57 -13.25
C MET A 85 10.82 1.63 -12.47
N GLN A 86 11.61 0.79 -13.15
CA GLN A 86 12.51 -0.16 -12.47
C GLN A 86 13.51 0.55 -11.56
N GLY A 87 14.04 1.70 -11.98
CA GLY A 87 14.92 2.52 -11.17
C GLY A 87 14.28 2.95 -9.84
N LEU A 88 12.98 3.27 -9.83
CA LEU A 88 12.27 3.61 -8.60
C LEU A 88 12.36 2.48 -7.56
N PHE A 89 12.15 1.23 -7.98
CA PHE A 89 12.11 0.09 -7.05
C PHE A 89 13.50 -0.25 -6.53
N THR A 90 14.51 -0.30 -7.41
CA THR A 90 15.88 -0.64 -7.04
C THR A 90 16.52 0.42 -6.16
N GLU A 91 16.35 1.70 -6.49
CA GLU A 91 16.88 2.82 -5.70
C GLU A 91 16.21 2.91 -4.32
N SER A 92 14.90 2.67 -4.23
CA SER A 92 14.20 2.64 -2.94
C SER A 92 14.75 1.56 -2.01
N ALA A 93 15.04 0.37 -2.54
CA ALA A 93 15.64 -0.72 -1.79
C ALA A 93 17.10 -0.41 -1.39
N GLN A 94 17.86 0.21 -2.30
CA GLN A 94 19.24 0.61 -2.03
C GLN A 94 19.32 1.66 -0.92
N ILE A 95 18.46 2.70 -0.96
CA ILE A 95 18.37 3.72 0.09
C ILE A 95 18.06 3.07 1.46
N ALA A 96 17.14 2.09 1.49
CA ALA A 96 16.82 1.37 2.73
C ALA A 96 18.03 0.59 3.26
N ARG A 97 18.81 -0.04 2.37
CA ARG A 97 20.02 -0.79 2.72
C ARG A 97 21.10 0.13 3.29
N GLU A 98 21.35 1.27 2.65
CA GLU A 98 22.29 2.29 3.11
C GLU A 98 21.91 2.92 4.44
N ALA A 99 20.61 3.01 4.73
CA ALA A 99 20.08 3.42 6.03
C ALA A 99 20.19 2.33 7.11
N GLY A 100 20.76 1.15 6.81
CA GLY A 100 20.87 0.02 7.73
C GLY A 100 19.56 -0.74 7.96
N LEU A 101 18.53 -0.51 7.14
CA LEU A 101 17.20 -1.12 7.26
C LEU A 101 17.09 -2.38 6.39
N GLN A 102 17.88 -3.41 6.71
CA GLN A 102 18.02 -4.60 5.87
C GLN A 102 16.69 -5.32 5.61
N GLU A 103 15.83 -5.48 6.62
CA GLU A 103 14.52 -6.14 6.46
C GLU A 103 13.59 -5.33 5.54
N VAL A 104 13.65 -4.01 5.61
CA VAL A 104 12.91 -3.12 4.72
C VAL A 104 13.42 -3.26 3.28
N ALA A 105 14.74 -3.31 3.09
CA ALA A 105 15.33 -3.49 1.76
C ALA A 105 14.88 -4.81 1.12
N VAL A 106 14.85 -5.92 1.87
CA VAL A 106 14.35 -7.23 1.39
C VAL A 106 12.90 -7.14 0.93
N VAL A 107 12.03 -6.47 1.68
CA VAL A 107 10.63 -6.26 1.28
C VAL A 107 10.57 -5.46 -0.03
N LEU A 108 11.36 -4.38 -0.14
CA LEU A 108 11.36 -3.49 -1.30
C LEU A 108 11.96 -4.13 -2.57
N GLU A 109 12.84 -5.10 -2.44
CA GLU A 109 13.41 -5.85 -3.57
C GLU A 109 12.43 -6.84 -4.19
N GLN A 110 11.44 -7.31 -3.44
CA GLN A 110 10.59 -8.42 -3.86
C GLN A 110 9.15 -8.03 -4.18
N TYR A 111 8.60 -6.96 -3.57
CA TYR A 111 7.16 -6.66 -3.67
C TYR A 111 6.65 -6.32 -5.07
N TYR A 112 7.50 -5.84 -5.97
CA TYR A 112 7.11 -5.44 -7.32
C TYR A 112 7.22 -6.57 -8.35
N LEU A 113 7.78 -7.72 -7.97
CA LEU A 113 7.95 -8.87 -8.86
C LEU A 113 6.60 -9.46 -9.26
N ARG A 114 6.55 -10.00 -10.49
CA ARG A 114 5.43 -10.80 -10.98
C ARG A 114 5.61 -12.27 -10.60
N ALA A 115 5.83 -12.50 -9.32
CA ALA A 115 5.97 -13.81 -8.70
C ALA A 115 5.65 -13.67 -7.22
N ILE A 116 5.32 -14.77 -6.57
CA ILE A 116 5.13 -14.79 -5.12
C ILE A 116 6.51 -14.57 -4.47
N PRO A 117 6.69 -13.50 -3.67
CA PRO A 117 7.94 -13.24 -2.97
C PRO A 117 8.35 -14.39 -2.06
N ALA A 118 9.64 -14.62 -1.89
CA ALA A 118 10.14 -15.63 -0.94
C ALA A 118 9.91 -15.18 0.52
N ASP A 119 10.15 -13.90 0.80
CA ASP A 119 9.95 -13.31 2.12
C ASP A 119 8.46 -13.11 2.44
N TYR A 120 8.03 -13.49 3.66
CA TYR A 120 6.63 -13.41 4.08
C TYR A 120 6.13 -11.95 4.15
N LEU A 121 6.93 -11.02 4.70
CA LEU A 121 6.52 -9.62 4.79
C LEU A 121 6.45 -8.97 3.41
N ALA A 122 7.32 -9.40 2.48
CA ALA A 122 7.24 -8.95 1.09
C ALA A 122 5.95 -9.43 0.40
N ARG A 123 5.46 -10.66 0.70
CA ARG A 123 4.15 -11.14 0.21
C ARG A 123 3.00 -10.28 0.74
N VAL A 124 2.99 -10.03 2.06
CA VAL A 124 1.99 -9.17 2.69
C VAL A 124 2.02 -7.78 2.08
N PHE A 125 3.20 -7.18 2.00
CA PHE A 125 3.38 -5.84 1.44
C PHE A 125 2.96 -5.76 -0.03
N GLN A 126 3.27 -6.78 -0.83
CA GLN A 126 2.89 -6.86 -2.24
C GLN A 126 1.38 -6.80 -2.43
N VAL A 127 0.61 -7.53 -1.63
CA VAL A 127 -0.86 -7.56 -1.72
C VAL A 127 -1.45 -6.20 -1.34
N ILE A 128 -1.03 -5.65 -0.19
CA ILE A 128 -1.52 -4.35 0.29
C ILE A 128 -1.14 -3.24 -0.71
N ASN A 129 0.11 -3.25 -1.19
CA ASN A 129 0.57 -2.28 -2.18
C ASN A 129 -0.19 -2.38 -3.51
N ALA A 130 -0.52 -3.57 -3.97
CA ALA A 130 -1.32 -3.74 -5.20
C ALA A 130 -2.70 -3.10 -5.05
N TRP A 131 -3.38 -3.28 -3.91
CA TRP A 131 -4.62 -2.61 -3.58
C TRP A 131 -4.48 -1.09 -3.56
N VAL A 132 -3.55 -0.57 -2.75
CA VAL A 132 -3.31 0.88 -2.62
C VAL A 132 -2.98 1.50 -3.97
N SER A 133 -2.10 0.86 -4.74
CA SER A 133 -1.74 1.32 -6.08
C SER A 133 -2.94 1.43 -7.01
N CYS A 134 -3.90 0.50 -6.97
CA CYS A 134 -5.12 0.58 -7.77
C CYS A 134 -6.03 1.74 -7.32
N ARG A 135 -6.12 1.98 -6.03
CA ARG A 135 -7.00 2.99 -5.41
C ARG A 135 -6.45 4.42 -5.48
N GLN A 136 -5.15 4.57 -5.69
CA GLN A 136 -4.49 5.86 -5.74
C GLN A 136 -4.49 6.44 -7.14
N ARG A 137 -4.85 7.74 -7.27
CA ARG A 137 -4.62 8.51 -8.48
C ARG A 137 -3.12 8.63 -8.74
N LYS A 138 -2.69 8.41 -9.95
CA LYS A 138 -1.30 8.57 -10.41
C LYS A 138 -1.21 9.73 -11.41
N GLY A 139 -0.02 10.23 -11.69
CA GLY A 139 0.19 11.22 -12.74
C GLY A 139 -0.31 10.75 -14.12
N TRP A 140 -0.30 9.44 -14.37
CA TRP A 140 -0.65 8.82 -15.67
C TRP A 140 -2.00 8.08 -15.67
N ARG A 141 -2.71 7.96 -14.56
CA ARG A 141 -4.03 7.31 -14.53
C ARG A 141 -4.89 7.77 -13.35
N SER A 142 -6.20 7.73 -13.53
CA SER A 142 -7.16 7.89 -12.44
C SER A 142 -7.13 6.72 -11.45
N SER A 143 -7.70 6.92 -10.28
CA SER A 143 -7.97 5.84 -9.31
C SER A 143 -9.00 4.86 -9.87
N MET A 144 -8.85 3.59 -9.53
CA MET A 144 -9.82 2.55 -9.84
C MET A 144 -10.89 2.46 -8.75
N GLY A 145 -12.08 1.95 -9.12
CA GLY A 145 -13.12 1.60 -8.16
C GLY A 145 -12.73 0.40 -7.28
N ASP A 146 -13.46 0.19 -6.19
CA ASP A 146 -13.19 -0.94 -5.27
C ASP A 146 -13.38 -2.28 -5.97
N LYS A 147 -14.45 -2.43 -6.79
CA LYS A 147 -14.71 -3.66 -7.57
C LYS A 147 -13.57 -3.99 -8.52
N GLU A 148 -13.08 -2.99 -9.27
CA GLU A 148 -11.96 -3.17 -10.20
C GLU A 148 -10.67 -3.58 -9.48
N ALA A 149 -10.35 -2.94 -8.36
CA ALA A 149 -9.17 -3.25 -7.58
C ALA A 149 -9.22 -4.66 -6.97
N LEU A 150 -10.40 -5.13 -6.52
CA LEU A 150 -10.60 -6.52 -6.06
C LEU A 150 -10.40 -7.54 -7.18
N VAL A 151 -10.90 -7.26 -8.39
CA VAL A 151 -10.68 -8.12 -9.57
C VAL A 151 -9.19 -8.25 -9.85
N ILE A 152 -8.43 -7.15 -9.81
CA ILE A 152 -6.98 -7.18 -10.02
C ILE A 152 -6.26 -8.03 -8.95
N LEU A 153 -6.63 -7.90 -7.67
CA LEU A 153 -6.02 -8.73 -6.63
C LEU A 153 -6.24 -10.23 -6.87
N ARG A 154 -7.45 -10.62 -7.27
CA ARG A 154 -7.76 -12.03 -7.59
C ARG A 154 -6.98 -12.52 -8.79
N GLN A 155 -6.98 -11.75 -9.89
CA GLN A 155 -6.20 -12.11 -11.08
C GLN A 155 -4.71 -12.28 -10.76
N ARG A 156 -4.15 -11.45 -9.87
CA ARG A 156 -2.76 -11.61 -9.44
C ARG A 156 -2.54 -12.92 -8.69
N ALA A 157 -3.48 -13.37 -7.86
CA ALA A 157 -3.41 -14.67 -7.19
C ALA A 157 -3.53 -15.83 -8.18
N GLU A 158 -4.49 -15.77 -9.10
CA GLU A 158 -4.70 -16.77 -10.15
C GLU A 158 -3.49 -16.93 -11.07
N MET A 159 -2.79 -15.84 -11.38
CA MET A 159 -1.57 -15.85 -12.19
C MET A 159 -0.31 -16.28 -11.38
N GLY A 160 -0.41 -16.56 -10.09
CA GLY A 160 0.73 -16.87 -9.24
C GLY A 160 1.67 -15.66 -8.99
N TRP A 161 1.18 -14.44 -9.14
CA TRP A 161 1.95 -13.22 -8.88
C TRP A 161 1.83 -12.73 -7.44
N SER A 162 0.79 -13.13 -6.75
CA SER A 162 0.56 -12.81 -5.35
C SER A 162 0.11 -14.06 -4.60
N ASP A 163 0.47 -14.15 -3.32
CA ASP A 163 0.10 -15.26 -2.45
C ASP A 163 -1.43 -15.32 -2.28
N PRO A 164 -2.11 -16.41 -2.72
CA PRO A 164 -3.56 -16.49 -2.73
C PRO A 164 -4.16 -16.46 -1.31
N ASP A 165 -3.49 -17.03 -0.31
CA ASP A 165 -3.99 -17.05 1.07
C ASP A 165 -3.97 -15.64 1.67
N ILE A 166 -2.91 -14.87 1.39
CA ILE A 166 -2.81 -13.48 1.83
C ILE A 166 -3.82 -12.61 1.09
N VAL A 167 -4.00 -12.81 -0.22
CA VAL A 167 -5.02 -12.08 -1.00
C VAL A 167 -6.41 -12.34 -0.44
N PHE A 168 -6.75 -13.62 -0.19
CA PHE A 168 -8.03 -14.01 0.38
C PHE A 168 -8.28 -13.33 1.74
N HIS A 169 -7.34 -13.48 2.67
CA HIS A 169 -7.43 -12.92 4.01
C HIS A 169 -7.50 -11.39 4.01
N PHE A 170 -6.77 -10.74 3.11
CA PHE A 170 -6.81 -9.28 2.95
C PHE A 170 -8.16 -8.80 2.41
N ILE A 171 -8.72 -9.47 1.40
CA ILE A 171 -10.06 -9.15 0.87
C ILE A 171 -11.12 -9.34 1.95
N GLU A 172 -11.08 -10.45 2.68
CA GLU A 172 -12.00 -10.71 3.81
C GLU A 172 -11.92 -9.59 4.86
N HIS A 173 -10.71 -9.13 5.17
CA HIS A 173 -10.51 -8.01 6.07
C HIS A 173 -11.14 -6.72 5.53
N LEU A 174 -10.87 -6.35 4.28
CA LEU A 174 -11.47 -5.17 3.66
C LEU A 174 -13.01 -5.22 3.71
N CYS A 175 -13.60 -6.39 3.50
CA CYS A 175 -15.06 -6.58 3.54
C CYS A 175 -15.65 -6.47 4.94
N ARG A 176 -14.98 -7.06 5.95
CA ARG A 176 -15.48 -7.06 7.33
C ARG A 176 -15.40 -5.70 8.01
N TYR A 177 -14.36 -4.94 7.71
CA TYR A 177 -14.05 -3.70 8.40
C TYR A 177 -14.33 -2.45 7.58
N SER A 178 -14.81 -2.61 6.35
CA SER A 178 -15.26 -1.49 5.54
C SER A 178 -16.71 -1.19 5.87
N SER A 179 -16.98 0.06 6.19
CA SER A 179 -18.36 0.59 6.24
C SER A 179 -18.92 0.90 4.84
N ARG A 180 -18.18 0.60 3.78
CA ARG A 180 -18.56 0.92 2.40
C ARG A 180 -19.48 -0.17 1.82
N PRO A 181 -20.77 0.16 1.52
CA PRO A 181 -21.71 -0.79 0.95
C PRO A 181 -21.20 -1.43 -0.35
N GLU A 182 -20.49 -0.66 -1.14
CA GLU A 182 -19.95 -1.07 -2.45
C GLU A 182 -18.88 -2.18 -2.33
N LEU A 183 -18.06 -2.15 -1.27
CA LEU A 183 -17.10 -3.22 -0.98
C LEU A 183 -17.82 -4.48 -0.50
N ILE A 184 -18.80 -4.33 0.38
CA ILE A 184 -19.61 -5.45 0.91
C ILE A 184 -20.34 -6.15 -0.25
N GLU A 185 -20.95 -5.37 -1.16
CA GLU A 185 -21.62 -5.90 -2.35
C GLU A 185 -20.66 -6.61 -3.29
N ALA A 186 -19.47 -6.00 -3.56
CA ALA A 186 -18.45 -6.60 -4.42
C ALA A 186 -17.89 -7.92 -3.88
N CYS A 187 -17.86 -8.10 -2.56
CA CYS A 187 -17.46 -9.35 -1.91
C CYS A 187 -18.56 -10.41 -1.99
N SER A 188 -19.82 -10.03 -1.83
CA SER A 188 -20.97 -10.94 -1.89
C SER A 188 -21.17 -11.54 -3.29
N ILE A 189 -20.99 -10.77 -4.34
CA ILE A 189 -21.13 -11.22 -5.75
C ILE A 189 -20.07 -12.27 -6.11
N SER A 190 -19.00 -12.37 -5.35
CA SER A 190 -17.86 -13.24 -5.65
C SER A 190 -17.89 -14.60 -4.95
N GLY A 191 -19.01 -15.00 -4.36
CA GLY A 191 -19.16 -16.33 -3.73
C GLY A 191 -18.49 -16.47 -2.37
N PHE A 192 -18.08 -15.38 -1.75
CA PHE A 192 -17.60 -15.36 -0.38
C PHE A 192 -18.81 -15.32 0.57
N GLU A 193 -19.22 -16.46 1.09
CA GLU A 193 -20.07 -16.48 2.27
C GLU A 193 -19.26 -15.92 3.45
N THR A 194 -19.53 -14.68 3.81
CA THR A 194 -19.02 -14.11 5.06
C THR A 194 -19.71 -14.82 6.22
N ALA A 195 -18.98 -15.60 7.00
CA ALA A 195 -19.51 -16.09 8.27
C ALA A 195 -19.98 -14.88 9.09
N PRO A 196 -21.17 -14.97 9.75
CA PRO A 196 -21.67 -13.86 10.54
C PRO A 196 -20.64 -13.49 11.62
N PRO A 197 -20.46 -12.19 11.93
CA PRO A 197 -19.51 -11.77 12.93
C PRO A 197 -19.82 -12.46 14.24
N ALA A 198 -18.84 -13.12 14.83
CA ALA A 198 -18.96 -13.69 16.17
C ALA A 198 -19.42 -12.58 17.09
N SER A 199 -20.56 -12.80 17.78
CA SER A 199 -21.12 -11.91 18.77
C SER A 199 -20.21 -11.90 20.00
N GLY A 200 -19.19 -11.07 20.00
CA GLY A 200 -18.19 -10.89 21.05
C GLY A 200 -18.01 -9.41 21.34
N SER A 201 -18.61 -9.03 22.46
CA SER A 201 -18.31 -7.92 23.37
C SER A 201 -17.42 -6.78 22.89
N GLY A 202 -18.02 -5.60 22.67
CA GLY A 202 -17.51 -4.32 23.19
C GLY A 202 -16.16 -3.80 22.72
N MET A 203 -15.69 -4.12 21.50
CA MET A 203 -14.62 -3.37 20.88
C MET A 203 -15.25 -2.38 19.90
N GLU A 204 -15.21 -1.10 20.23
CA GLU A 204 -15.56 -0.02 19.32
C GLU A 204 -14.83 -0.28 17.98
N ARG A 205 -15.62 -0.40 16.92
CA ARG A 205 -15.11 -0.56 15.56
C ARG A 205 -14.41 0.75 15.18
N LEU A 206 -13.13 0.79 15.38
CA LEU A 206 -12.30 1.83 14.77
C LEU A 206 -12.29 1.55 13.25
N ASP A 207 -13.14 2.25 12.53
CA ASP A 207 -13.08 2.31 11.09
C ASP A 207 -11.86 3.17 10.72
N PRO A 208 -10.75 2.57 10.25
CA PRO A 208 -9.56 3.33 9.87
C PRO A 208 -9.82 4.30 8.71
N TRP A 209 -11.02 4.21 8.10
CA TRP A 209 -11.47 5.05 7.00
C TRP A 209 -12.28 6.26 7.44
N GLN A 210 -12.85 6.24 8.66
CA GLN A 210 -13.70 7.33 9.17
C GLN A 210 -12.99 8.30 10.12
N SER A 211 -11.96 7.87 10.84
CA SER A 211 -11.35 8.65 11.92
C SER A 211 -9.95 9.19 11.63
N GLY A 212 -9.39 8.91 10.45
CA GLY A 212 -8.10 9.46 10.02
C GLY A 212 -8.27 10.73 9.18
N PRO A 213 -7.21 11.53 9.01
CA PRO A 213 -7.19 12.70 8.11
C PRO A 213 -7.42 12.33 6.62
N TRP A 214 -7.82 11.09 6.34
CA TRP A 214 -8.00 10.46 5.04
C TRP A 214 -9.44 10.01 4.77
N SER A 215 -10.42 10.52 5.50
CA SER A 215 -11.79 10.40 5.07
C SER A 215 -11.89 11.01 3.65
N LEU A 216 -12.56 10.34 2.73
CA LEU A 216 -12.75 10.82 1.36
C LEU A 216 -13.35 12.23 1.32
N SER A 217 -14.06 12.68 2.36
CA SER A 217 -14.54 14.04 2.56
C SER A 217 -13.40 15.05 2.63
N ALA A 218 -12.30 14.76 3.33
CA ALA A 218 -11.16 15.67 3.44
C ALA A 218 -10.36 15.80 2.13
N ALA A 219 -10.36 14.77 1.29
CA ALA A 219 -9.69 14.82 -0.01
C ALA A 219 -10.48 15.60 -1.06
N LEU A 220 -11.82 15.68 -0.94
CA LEU A 220 -12.68 16.40 -1.86
C LEU A 220 -12.84 17.89 -1.51
N GLU A 221 -12.63 18.28 -0.24
CA GLU A 221 -12.71 19.67 0.19
C GLU A 221 -11.42 20.47 -0.03
N SER A 222 -10.30 19.82 -0.37
CA SER A 222 -9.01 20.51 -0.62
C SER A 222 -8.80 20.97 -2.07
N ASP A 223 -9.71 20.70 -3.00
CA ASP A 223 -9.61 21.14 -4.40
C ASP A 223 -10.26 22.50 -4.67
N SER A 224 -10.58 23.29 -3.63
CA SER A 224 -11.17 24.63 -3.76
C SER A 224 -10.23 25.74 -3.30
N TYR A 225 -8.97 25.75 -3.78
CA TYR A 225 -8.10 26.93 -3.80
C TYR A 225 -6.98 26.78 -4.83
#